data_d4dc1bfb49b1141716f1f691fa1ae72d
#
_entry.id   d4dc1bfb49b1141716f1f691fa1ae72d
#
_cell.length_a   1.000
_cell.length_b   1.000
_cell.length_c   1.000
_cell.angle_alpha   90.00
_cell.angle_beta   90.00
_cell.angle_gamma   90.00
#
_symmetry.space_group_name_H-M   'P 1'
#
loop_
_entity.id
_entity.type
_entity.pdbx_description
1 polymer ?
#
loop_
_entity_poly.entity_id
_entity_poly.type
_entity_poly.pdbx_seq_one_letter_code
_entity_poly.pdbx_strand_id
1 'polypeptide(L)'
;MGRIVVGVDGSEGSRQALLWAAEEATLRGASLEVICTYEHHLSWQAYGGDEGMSAAAVEAMRAEIESAAREAARHAQALVDRMVEEVDGPEVSGTAVESSRPAQTLVEHSKGADLLVVGSRGRGGFKSLMLGSVSQQCAQHAECPVTIIRSKPEGQA
;
A
#
# COMPACT_ATOMS: atom_id res chain seq x y z
N MET A 1 23.99 1.87 3.57
CA MET A 1 22.99 2.94 3.55
C MET A 1 21.70 2.32 4.08
N GLY A 2 21.04 2.93 5.05
CA GLY A 2 19.84 2.41 5.65
C GLY A 2 18.65 2.47 4.68
N ARG A 3 17.59 1.70 4.96
CA ARG A 3 16.35 1.67 4.17
C ARG A 3 15.13 1.72 5.10
N ILE A 4 14.22 2.66 4.83
CA ILE A 4 12.92 2.76 5.51
C ILE A 4 11.83 2.39 4.51
N VAL A 5 10.86 1.58 4.93
CA VAL A 5 9.70 1.20 4.14
C VAL A 5 8.46 1.86 4.73
N VAL A 6 7.61 2.45 3.90
CA VAL A 6 6.33 3.01 4.34
C VAL A 6 5.18 2.46 3.51
N GLY A 7 4.13 1.99 4.18
CA GLY A 7 2.89 1.55 3.56
C GLY A 7 1.89 2.70 3.39
N VAL A 8 1.37 2.88 2.17
CA VAL A 8 0.40 3.93 1.85
C VAL A 8 -0.84 3.34 1.17
N ASP A 9 -2.00 3.98 1.39
CA ASP A 9 -3.28 3.60 0.79
C ASP A 9 -4.08 4.81 0.27
N GLY A 10 -3.45 5.99 0.25
CA GLY A 10 -4.07 7.24 -0.16
C GLY A 10 -4.97 7.91 0.90
N SER A 11 -5.07 7.34 2.11
CA SER A 11 -5.72 8.00 3.24
C SER A 11 -4.86 9.11 3.82
N GLU A 12 -5.47 10.04 4.57
CA GLU A 12 -4.74 11.09 5.28
C GLU A 12 -3.78 10.49 6.32
N GLY A 13 -4.18 9.40 6.98
CA GLY A 13 -3.31 8.69 7.92
C GLY A 13 -2.04 8.14 7.27
N SER A 14 -2.16 7.57 6.08
CA SER A 14 -1.00 7.09 5.33
C SER A 14 -0.14 8.22 4.77
N ARG A 15 -0.75 9.36 4.41
CA ARG A 15 -0.01 10.57 4.02
C ARG A 15 0.84 11.11 5.18
N GLN A 16 0.28 11.18 6.38
CA GLN A 16 1.04 11.58 7.58
C GLN A 16 2.17 10.60 7.89
N ALA A 17 1.94 9.30 7.71
CA ALA A 17 2.96 8.27 7.85
C ALA A 17 4.10 8.45 6.85
N LEU A 18 3.79 8.78 5.59
CA LEU A 18 4.77 9.05 4.55
C LEU A 18 5.64 10.26 4.88
N LEU A 19 5.04 11.38 5.25
CA LEU A 19 5.78 12.60 5.60
C LEU A 19 6.71 12.36 6.80
N TRP A 20 6.22 11.69 7.83
CA TRP A 20 7.06 11.33 8.98
C TRP A 20 8.21 10.39 8.57
N ALA A 21 7.96 9.39 7.73
CA ALA A 21 8.97 8.46 7.24
C ALA A 21 10.05 9.17 6.41
N ALA A 22 9.67 10.19 5.63
CA ALA A 22 10.59 11.01 4.85
C ALA A 22 11.53 11.86 5.73
N GLU A 23 10.98 12.48 6.77
CA GLU A 23 11.79 13.19 7.77
C GLU A 23 12.77 12.26 8.46
N GLU A 24 12.32 11.08 8.88
CA GLU A 24 13.15 10.08 9.54
C GLU A 24 14.24 9.52 8.60
N ALA A 25 13.91 9.28 7.33
CA ALA A 25 14.87 8.84 6.32
C ALA A 25 15.96 9.90 6.09
N THR A 26 15.57 11.16 6.01
CA THR A 26 16.52 12.29 5.89
C THR A 26 17.44 12.36 7.10
N LEU A 27 16.92 12.27 8.31
CA LEU A 27 17.69 12.32 9.55
C LEU A 27 18.71 11.18 9.67
N ARG A 28 18.35 9.99 9.17
CA ARG A 28 19.22 8.80 9.22
C ARG A 28 20.14 8.66 8.00
N GLY A 29 19.97 9.48 6.96
CA GLY A 29 20.66 9.28 5.68
C GLY A 29 20.28 7.96 5.01
N ALA A 30 19.01 7.56 5.15
CA ALA A 30 18.44 6.33 4.60
C ALA A 30 17.63 6.62 3.33
N SER A 31 17.48 5.61 2.48
CA SER A 31 16.50 5.65 1.38
C SER A 31 15.09 5.36 1.91
N LEU A 32 14.08 5.87 1.21
CA LEU A 32 12.68 5.64 1.51
C LEU A 32 12.02 4.84 0.38
N GLU A 33 11.40 3.72 0.72
CA GLU A 33 10.60 2.89 -0.18
C GLU A 33 9.12 3.02 0.17
N VAL A 34 8.33 3.54 -0.77
CA VAL A 34 6.88 3.75 -0.63
C VAL A 34 6.15 2.59 -1.30
N ILE A 35 5.37 1.85 -0.53
CA ILE A 35 4.60 0.70 -1.01
C ILE A 35 3.11 0.97 -0.90
N CYS A 36 2.41 0.87 -2.02
CA CYS A 36 0.95 0.84 -2.08
C CYS A 36 0.49 -0.53 -2.55
N THR A 37 -0.37 -1.18 -1.80
CA THR A 37 -1.01 -2.42 -2.26
C THR A 37 -2.36 -2.09 -2.89
N TYR A 38 -2.68 -2.78 -3.97
CA TYR A 38 -3.98 -2.67 -4.62
C TYR A 38 -4.51 -4.06 -4.99
N GLU A 39 -5.81 -4.16 -5.18
CA GLU A 39 -6.48 -5.38 -5.63
C GLU A 39 -7.44 -5.02 -6.77
N HIS A 40 -7.52 -5.86 -7.79
CA HIS A 40 -8.56 -5.76 -8.79
C HIS A 40 -9.59 -6.87 -8.57
N HIS A 41 -10.88 -6.53 -8.66
CA HIS A 41 -11.97 -7.42 -8.29
C HIS A 41 -12.53 -8.26 -9.46
N LEU A 42 -12.11 -7.98 -10.69
CA LEU A 42 -12.49 -8.78 -11.85
C LEU A 42 -11.60 -10.02 -11.92
N SER A 43 -12.16 -11.18 -11.59
CA SER A 43 -11.47 -12.46 -11.71
C SER A 43 -12.31 -13.42 -12.54
N TRP A 44 -11.64 -14.38 -13.15
CA TRP A 44 -12.28 -15.47 -13.88
C TRP A 44 -13.35 -16.21 -13.05
N GLN A 45 -13.12 -16.35 -11.76
CA GLN A 45 -14.04 -17.03 -10.83
C GLN A 45 -15.35 -16.24 -10.61
N ALA A 46 -15.34 -14.91 -10.77
CA ALA A 46 -16.53 -14.09 -10.64
C ALA A 46 -17.57 -14.35 -11.73
N TYR A 47 -17.16 -14.92 -12.87
CA TYR A 47 -18.02 -15.24 -14.01
C TYR A 47 -18.48 -16.71 -14.06
N GLY A 48 -18.22 -17.53 -13.04
CA GLY A 48 -18.73 -18.90 -12.92
C GLY A 48 -18.04 -19.95 -13.80
N GLY A 49 -16.89 -19.62 -14.39
CA GLY A 49 -16.14 -20.54 -15.26
C GLY A 49 -16.61 -20.50 -16.71
N ASP A 50 -16.02 -21.35 -17.56
CA ASP A 50 -16.22 -21.38 -19.01
C ASP A 50 -17.26 -22.41 -19.49
N GLU A 51 -17.97 -23.10 -18.58
CA GLU A 51 -18.96 -24.12 -18.95
C GLU A 51 -20.11 -23.49 -19.75
N GLY A 52 -20.15 -23.78 -21.04
CA GLY A 52 -21.20 -23.33 -21.97
C GLY A 52 -20.92 -21.98 -22.68
N MET A 53 -19.77 -21.36 -22.47
CA MET A 53 -19.39 -20.14 -23.19
C MET A 53 -18.72 -20.49 -24.54
N SER A 54 -18.95 -19.64 -25.56
CA SER A 54 -18.22 -19.74 -26.81
C SER A 54 -16.76 -19.28 -26.63
N ALA A 55 -15.86 -19.81 -27.49
CA ALA A 55 -14.46 -19.39 -27.47
C ALA A 55 -14.28 -17.87 -27.61
N ALA A 56 -15.12 -17.22 -28.42
CA ALA A 56 -15.11 -15.77 -28.60
C ALA A 56 -15.54 -15.03 -27.31
N ALA A 57 -16.53 -15.54 -26.58
CA ALA A 57 -16.96 -14.98 -25.31
C ALA A 57 -15.89 -15.12 -24.20
N VAL A 58 -15.22 -16.27 -24.16
CA VAL A 58 -14.09 -16.52 -23.25
C VAL A 58 -12.96 -15.54 -23.52
N GLU A 59 -12.59 -15.34 -24.77
CA GLU A 59 -11.51 -14.41 -25.16
C GLU A 59 -11.88 -12.95 -24.84
N ALA A 60 -13.12 -12.52 -25.11
CA ALA A 60 -13.60 -11.20 -24.79
C ALA A 60 -13.54 -10.93 -23.27
N MET A 61 -13.97 -11.90 -22.46
CA MET A 61 -13.94 -11.79 -21.01
C MET A 61 -12.51 -11.75 -20.45
N ARG A 62 -11.61 -12.57 -21.01
CA ARG A 62 -10.19 -12.52 -20.64
C ARG A 62 -9.59 -11.14 -20.92
N ALA A 63 -9.86 -10.57 -22.09
CA ALA A 63 -9.41 -9.23 -22.46
C ALA A 63 -9.97 -8.15 -21.50
N GLU A 64 -11.20 -8.27 -21.05
CA GLU A 64 -11.81 -7.36 -20.07
C GLU A 64 -11.13 -7.45 -18.70
N ILE A 65 -10.89 -8.66 -18.20
CA ILE A 65 -10.16 -8.87 -16.92
C ILE A 65 -8.75 -8.28 -17.01
N GLU A 66 -8.01 -8.55 -18.08
CA GLU A 66 -6.66 -8.00 -18.28
C GLU A 66 -6.67 -6.47 -18.38
N SER A 67 -7.66 -5.89 -19.05
CA SER A 67 -7.81 -4.43 -19.15
C SER A 67 -8.07 -3.81 -17.79
N ALA A 68 -8.97 -4.39 -17.01
CA ALA A 68 -9.27 -3.92 -15.65
C ALA A 68 -8.05 -4.02 -14.71
N ALA A 69 -7.29 -5.11 -14.80
CA ALA A 69 -6.06 -5.29 -14.03
C ALA A 69 -5.01 -4.22 -14.38
N ARG A 70 -4.81 -3.95 -15.68
CA ARG A 70 -3.90 -2.89 -16.12
C ARG A 70 -4.34 -1.50 -15.67
N GLU A 71 -5.64 -1.22 -15.67
CA GLU A 71 -6.17 0.05 -15.19
C GLU A 71 -5.99 0.21 -13.68
N ALA A 72 -6.27 -0.81 -12.90
CA ALA A 72 -6.04 -0.82 -11.46
C ALA A 72 -4.56 -0.58 -11.12
N ALA A 73 -3.64 -1.25 -11.83
CA ALA A 73 -2.21 -1.05 -11.68
C ALA A 73 -1.78 0.39 -11.97
N ARG A 74 -2.28 0.98 -13.06
CA ARG A 74 -1.97 2.38 -13.42
C ARG A 74 -2.48 3.37 -12.38
N HIS A 75 -3.71 3.17 -11.88
CA HIS A 75 -4.28 4.04 -10.85
C HIS A 75 -3.49 3.96 -9.54
N ALA A 76 -3.11 2.76 -9.13
CA ALA A 76 -2.32 2.56 -7.91
C ALA A 76 -0.91 3.18 -8.05
N GLN A 77 -0.24 2.98 -9.19
CA GLN A 77 1.07 3.59 -9.43
C GLN A 77 0.98 5.11 -9.51
N ALA A 78 -0.03 5.67 -10.17
CA ALA A 78 -0.24 7.12 -10.20
C ALA A 78 -0.51 7.73 -8.81
N LEU A 79 -1.13 6.98 -7.90
CA LEU A 79 -1.27 7.39 -6.50
C LEU A 79 0.10 7.44 -5.82
N VAL A 80 0.90 6.41 -5.97
CA VAL A 80 2.25 6.34 -5.41
C VAL A 80 3.11 7.48 -5.93
N ASP A 81 3.11 7.70 -7.25
CA ASP A 81 3.91 8.75 -7.90
C ASP A 81 3.57 10.14 -7.32
N ARG A 82 2.28 10.46 -7.17
CA ARG A 82 1.84 11.72 -6.54
C ARG A 82 2.27 11.83 -5.08
N MET A 83 2.23 10.74 -4.34
CA MET A 83 2.66 10.74 -2.93
C MET A 83 4.18 10.91 -2.81
N VAL A 84 4.94 10.31 -3.72
CA VAL A 84 6.40 10.48 -3.79
C VAL A 84 6.77 11.93 -4.14
N GLU A 85 6.03 12.59 -5.04
CA GLU A 85 6.23 14.00 -5.39
C GLU A 85 6.02 14.97 -4.21
N GLU A 86 5.28 14.56 -3.18
CA GLU A 86 5.10 15.37 -1.95
C GLU A 86 6.30 15.29 -0.99
N VAL A 87 7.27 14.42 -1.28
CA VAL A 87 8.40 14.15 -0.38
C VAL A 87 9.67 14.84 -0.86
N ASP A 88 10.22 15.67 -0.01
CA ASP A 88 11.53 16.30 -0.22
C ASP A 88 12.60 15.64 0.68
N GLY A 89 13.80 15.48 0.15
CA GLY A 89 15.01 15.18 0.92
C GLY A 89 15.65 13.82 0.70
N PRO A 90 15.04 12.67 1.07
CA PRO A 90 15.71 11.37 0.91
C PRO A 90 15.65 10.87 -0.54
N GLU A 91 16.48 9.87 -0.87
CA GLU A 91 16.26 9.08 -2.08
C GLU A 91 14.98 8.27 -1.92
N VAL A 92 13.97 8.52 -2.77
CA VAL A 92 12.63 7.93 -2.67
C VAL A 92 12.36 7.04 -3.89
N SER A 93 11.85 5.85 -3.64
CA SER A 93 11.25 4.97 -4.65
C SER A 93 9.82 4.62 -4.28
N GLY A 94 8.95 4.48 -5.27
CA GLY A 94 7.54 4.15 -5.05
C GLY A 94 7.08 3.00 -5.94
N THR A 95 6.40 2.03 -5.37
CA THR A 95 5.90 0.85 -6.09
C THR A 95 4.48 0.50 -5.66
N ALA A 96 3.60 0.32 -6.66
CA ALA A 96 2.30 -0.28 -6.46
C ALA A 96 2.40 -1.80 -6.64
N VAL A 97 1.91 -2.55 -5.66
CA VAL A 97 1.97 -4.01 -5.63
C VAL A 97 0.57 -4.60 -5.61
N GLU A 98 0.26 -5.46 -6.57
CA GLU A 98 -1.00 -6.19 -6.55
C GLU A 98 -0.99 -7.23 -5.45
N SER A 99 -1.89 -7.09 -4.49
CA SER A 99 -2.01 -8.01 -3.37
C SER A 99 -3.34 -7.87 -2.64
N SER A 100 -3.98 -9.00 -2.33
CA SER A 100 -5.12 -9.08 -1.41
C SER A 100 -4.71 -9.12 0.06
N ARG A 101 -3.41 -9.13 0.35
CA ARG A 101 -2.84 -9.25 1.71
C ARG A 101 -1.86 -8.11 2.02
N PRO A 102 -2.35 -6.88 2.19
CA PRO A 102 -1.51 -5.70 2.32
C PRO A 102 -0.48 -5.81 3.45
N ALA A 103 -0.86 -6.31 4.60
CA ALA A 103 0.05 -6.45 5.73
C ALA A 103 1.20 -7.43 5.43
N GLN A 104 0.90 -8.59 4.83
CA GLN A 104 1.92 -9.57 4.45
C GLN A 104 2.89 -8.98 3.43
N THR A 105 2.38 -8.27 2.43
CA THR A 105 3.21 -7.59 1.42
C THR A 105 4.15 -6.58 2.05
N LEU A 106 3.66 -5.74 2.97
CA LEU A 106 4.48 -4.78 3.69
C LEU A 106 5.56 -5.46 4.55
N VAL A 107 5.20 -6.54 5.26
CA VAL A 107 6.16 -7.32 6.05
C VAL A 107 7.25 -7.91 5.16
N GLU A 108 6.90 -8.46 3.99
CA GLU A 108 7.86 -9.02 3.04
C GLU A 108 8.80 -7.94 2.47
N HIS A 109 8.27 -6.77 2.08
CA HIS A 109 9.08 -5.64 1.62
C HIS A 109 9.98 -5.05 2.71
N SER A 110 9.57 -5.15 3.97
CA SER A 110 10.35 -4.62 5.10
C SER A 110 11.49 -5.53 5.56
N LYS A 111 11.65 -6.72 5.00
CA LYS A 111 12.78 -7.61 5.33
C LYS A 111 14.11 -6.94 5.02
N GLY A 112 14.98 -6.87 6.03
CA GLY A 112 16.26 -6.18 5.93
C GLY A 112 16.17 -4.65 5.87
N ALA A 113 15.00 -4.06 6.10
CA ALA A 113 14.86 -2.64 6.32
C ALA A 113 15.18 -2.26 7.78
N ASP A 114 15.58 -1.02 8.00
CA ASP A 114 15.83 -0.50 9.35
C ASP A 114 14.54 -0.12 10.08
N LEU A 115 13.47 0.12 9.31
CA LEU A 115 12.18 0.55 9.84
C LEU A 115 11.05 0.30 8.84
N LEU A 116 9.90 -0.17 9.36
CA LEU A 116 8.62 -0.16 8.66
C LEU A 116 7.71 0.90 9.28
N VAL A 117 7.13 1.78 8.45
CA VAL A 117 6.22 2.84 8.88
C VAL A 117 4.83 2.60 8.29
N VAL A 118 3.80 2.70 9.11
CA VAL A 118 2.40 2.58 8.68
C VAL A 118 1.51 3.58 9.43
N GLY A 119 0.41 3.99 8.81
CA GLY A 119 -0.63 4.73 9.52
C GLY A 119 -1.35 3.83 10.52
N SER A 120 -1.87 4.39 11.59
CA SER A 120 -2.62 3.63 12.60
C SER A 120 -3.92 3.04 12.06
N ARG A 121 -4.51 3.66 11.02
CA ARG A 121 -5.74 3.25 10.35
C ARG A 121 -5.63 3.56 8.86
N GLY A 122 -6.31 2.76 8.03
CA GLY A 122 -6.44 2.98 6.60
C GLY A 122 -7.87 3.39 6.21
N ARG A 123 -8.22 3.21 4.94
CA ARG A 123 -9.51 3.62 4.34
C ARG A 123 -10.73 2.93 4.93
N GLY A 124 -10.63 1.71 5.48
CA GLY A 124 -11.75 0.84 5.87
C GLY A 124 -11.93 0.61 7.36
N GLY A 125 -11.24 1.34 8.24
CA GLY A 125 -11.24 1.06 9.68
C GLY A 125 -12.51 1.53 10.41
N PHE A 126 -13.04 0.69 11.29
CA PHE A 126 -14.03 1.12 12.29
C PHE A 126 -13.42 2.23 13.15
N LYS A 127 -14.12 3.36 13.26
CA LYS A 127 -13.65 4.54 14.02
C LYS A 127 -13.38 4.24 15.50
N SER A 128 -13.92 3.15 16.03
CA SER A 128 -13.76 2.71 17.42
C SER A 128 -12.50 1.89 17.69
N LEU A 129 -11.79 1.40 16.67
CA LEU A 129 -10.59 0.62 16.87
C LEU A 129 -9.36 1.52 17.00
N MET A 130 -8.48 1.21 17.96
CA MET A 130 -7.24 1.94 18.18
C MET A 130 -6.23 1.75 17.04
N LEU A 131 -6.21 0.56 16.42
CA LEU A 131 -5.35 0.20 15.29
C LEU A 131 -6.16 -0.49 14.19
N GLY A 132 -5.78 -0.26 12.94
CA GLY A 132 -6.30 -0.98 11.79
C GLY A 132 -5.69 -2.38 11.66
N SER A 133 -6.31 -3.22 10.84
CA SER A 133 -5.84 -4.61 10.62
C SER A 133 -4.43 -4.67 10.06
N VAL A 134 -4.08 -3.78 9.14
CA VAL A 134 -2.72 -3.74 8.53
C VAL A 134 -1.69 -3.33 9.56
N SER A 135 -1.89 -2.25 10.31
CA SER A 135 -0.94 -1.78 11.33
C SER A 135 -0.75 -2.80 12.45
N GLN A 136 -1.83 -3.48 12.86
CA GLN A 136 -1.75 -4.54 13.86
C GLN A 136 -0.93 -5.74 13.38
N GLN A 137 -1.18 -6.22 12.17
CA GLN A 137 -0.45 -7.35 11.59
C GLN A 137 1.02 -7.00 11.31
N CYS A 138 1.32 -5.80 10.83
CA CYS A 138 2.70 -5.34 10.66
C CYS A 138 3.44 -5.34 12.00
N ALA A 139 2.83 -4.81 13.07
CA ALA A 139 3.43 -4.80 14.41
C ALA A 139 3.69 -6.20 14.98
N GLN A 140 2.89 -7.19 14.60
CA GLN A 140 3.03 -8.57 15.07
C GLN A 140 4.04 -9.40 14.27
N HIS A 141 4.22 -9.12 12.99
CA HIS A 141 4.92 -10.02 12.07
C HIS A 141 6.15 -9.43 11.39
N ALA A 142 6.37 -8.11 11.44
CA ALA A 142 7.58 -7.52 10.86
C ALA A 142 8.84 -7.96 11.65
N GLU A 143 9.92 -8.22 10.91
CA GLU A 143 11.22 -8.58 11.48
C GLU A 143 12.05 -7.34 11.88
N CYS A 144 11.69 -6.17 11.39
CA CYS A 144 12.28 -4.89 11.73
C CYS A 144 11.40 -4.09 12.72
N PRO A 145 11.92 -3.02 13.35
CA PRO A 145 11.10 -2.08 14.10
C PRO A 145 9.93 -1.52 13.27
N VAL A 146 8.79 -1.32 13.91
CA VAL A 146 7.58 -0.77 13.28
C VAL A 146 7.15 0.51 13.99
N THR A 147 7.01 1.58 13.22
CA THR A 147 6.42 2.84 13.70
C THR A 147 5.00 2.98 13.17
N ILE A 148 4.07 3.23 14.08
CA ILE A 148 2.65 3.43 13.76
C ILE A 148 2.30 4.90 14.00
N ILE A 149 1.98 5.60 12.91
CA ILE A 149 1.64 7.02 12.95
C ILE A 149 0.14 7.18 13.17
N ARG A 150 -0.23 7.87 14.24
CA ARG A 150 -1.63 8.19 14.53
C ARG A 150 -2.05 9.44 13.76
N SER A 151 -3.13 9.34 13.00
CA SER A 151 -3.76 10.53 12.43
C SER A 151 -4.22 11.45 13.56
N LYS A 152 -3.89 12.73 13.50
CA LYS A 152 -4.51 13.72 14.37
C LYS A 152 -6.02 13.75 14.07
N PRO A 153 -6.90 13.77 15.08
CA PRO A 153 -8.31 13.99 14.82
C PRO A 153 -8.48 15.34 14.10
N GLU A 154 -9.26 15.33 13.02
CA GLU A 154 -9.66 16.58 12.36
C GLU A 154 -10.36 17.47 13.40
N GLY A 155 -9.79 18.65 13.68
CA GLY A 155 -10.43 19.67 14.52
C GLY A 155 -9.76 20.02 15.84
N GLN A 156 -8.54 19.56 16.13
CA GLN A 156 -7.72 20.11 17.23
C GLN A 156 -6.49 20.82 16.63
N ALA A 157 -6.69 22.07 16.38
CA ALA A 157 -5.58 23.00 16.19
C ALA A 157 -4.97 23.35 17.55
#